data_888a7ef150add540c3080747a9796524
#
_entry.id   888a7ef150add540c3080747a9796524
#
_cell.length_a   1.000
_cell.length_b   1.000
_cell.length_c   1.000
_cell.angle_alpha   90.00
_cell.angle_beta   90.00
_cell.angle_gamma   90.00
#
_symmetry.space_group_name_H-M   'P 1'
#
loop_
_entity.id
_entity.type
_entity.pdbx_description
1 polymer ?
#
loop_
_entity_poly.entity_id
_entity_poly.type
_entity_poly.pdbx_seq_one_letter_code
_entity_poly.pdbx_strand_id
1 'polypeptide(L)'
;MPIAHEFPYFEAPRPRLFAHRGLAQHANLDENTLPGFQAALDHAATHLESDTQATADDVAVLFHDEDLRRVAGIDARVRELSLAEIKAIRLKNGGEIPTLSEALRALPQAKFNLDIKTKPAISPTIEAIEQAHAHERVLVSSFSNPIRKSALASLSRPIATSGSLTTVLGAWISHRLLFGAGFSSIVRDVHAFQIPVRRGPINFATKSFITRAQKHQTEVHFWTINE
;
A
#
# COMPACT_ATOMS: atom_id res chain seq x y z
N MET A 1 -1.14 -8.02 -20.58
CA MET A 1 -0.75 -7.94 -19.15
C MET A 1 -1.74 -8.72 -18.34
N PRO A 2 -1.32 -9.36 -17.24
CA PRO A 2 -2.22 -10.09 -16.36
C PRO A 2 -3.33 -9.16 -15.84
N ILE A 3 -4.52 -9.69 -15.69
CA ILE A 3 -5.68 -8.97 -15.14
C ILE A 3 -5.79 -9.23 -13.63
N ALA A 4 -6.52 -8.40 -12.89
CA ALA A 4 -6.52 -8.46 -11.42
C ALA A 4 -6.73 -9.87 -10.85
N HIS A 5 -7.69 -10.63 -11.37
CA HIS A 5 -7.99 -11.97 -10.86
C HIS A 5 -6.95 -13.05 -11.21
N GLU A 6 -5.94 -12.75 -12.02
CA GLU A 6 -4.80 -13.66 -12.28
C GLU A 6 -3.71 -13.54 -11.21
N PHE A 7 -3.81 -12.56 -10.31
CA PHE A 7 -2.87 -12.45 -9.21
C PHE A 7 -3.42 -13.11 -7.95
N PRO A 8 -2.68 -14.05 -7.32
CA PRO A 8 -3.06 -14.68 -6.05
C PRO A 8 -3.36 -13.67 -4.93
N TYR A 9 -2.80 -12.47 -5.03
CA TYR A 9 -3.13 -11.35 -4.13
C TYR A 9 -4.64 -11.12 -4.03
N PHE A 10 -5.41 -11.26 -5.10
CA PHE A 10 -6.85 -11.01 -5.16
C PHE A 10 -7.71 -12.26 -4.89
N GLU A 11 -7.15 -13.39 -4.48
CA GLU A 11 -7.93 -14.61 -4.18
C GLU A 11 -8.65 -14.57 -2.83
N ALA A 12 -8.30 -13.61 -1.94
CA ALA A 12 -8.96 -13.47 -0.64
C ALA A 12 -10.48 -13.25 -0.78
N PRO A 13 -11.28 -13.74 0.18
CA PRO A 13 -12.74 -13.55 0.17
C PRO A 13 -13.16 -12.08 0.04
N ARG A 14 -14.34 -11.86 -0.53
CA ARG A 14 -14.97 -10.52 -0.59
C ARG A 14 -16.05 -10.41 0.47
N PRO A 15 -16.25 -9.21 1.07
CA PRO A 15 -15.45 -7.99 0.89
C PRO A 15 -14.04 -8.16 1.45
N ARG A 16 -13.03 -7.55 0.79
CA ARG A 16 -11.68 -7.52 1.33
C ARG A 16 -11.58 -6.48 2.42
N LEU A 17 -11.02 -6.88 3.57
CA LEU A 17 -10.81 -6.00 4.72
C LEU A 17 -9.33 -5.65 4.81
N PHE A 18 -9.02 -4.40 4.56
CA PHE A 18 -7.66 -3.85 4.64
C PHE A 18 -7.45 -3.21 6.00
N ALA A 19 -6.50 -3.73 6.76
CA ALA A 19 -6.09 -3.10 8.01
C ALA A 19 -5.09 -1.97 7.69
N HIS A 20 -5.58 -0.73 7.70
CA HIS A 20 -4.79 0.48 7.45
C HIS A 20 -3.76 0.67 8.56
N ARG A 21 -2.50 0.38 8.25
CA ARG A 21 -1.35 0.37 9.18
C ARG A 21 -1.51 -0.62 10.35
N GLY A 22 -2.27 -1.70 10.15
CA GLY A 22 -2.59 -2.66 11.19
C GLY A 22 -3.78 -2.26 12.06
N LEU A 23 -3.96 -2.93 13.21
CA LEU A 23 -5.05 -2.68 14.16
C LEU A 23 -4.56 -1.89 15.38
N ALA A 24 -3.99 -0.69 15.15
CA ALA A 24 -3.39 0.11 16.22
C ALA A 24 -4.43 0.68 17.19
N GLN A 25 -5.52 1.28 16.69
CA GLN A 25 -6.46 2.06 17.50
C GLN A 25 -7.24 1.23 18.53
N HIS A 26 -7.51 -0.04 18.24
CA HIS A 26 -8.36 -0.89 19.09
C HIS A 26 -7.60 -1.70 20.14
N ALA A 27 -6.27 -1.82 20.02
CA ALA A 27 -5.46 -2.70 20.86
C ALA A 27 -4.37 -1.97 21.66
N ASN A 28 -4.39 -0.63 21.73
CA ASN A 28 -3.31 0.18 22.28
C ASN A 28 -1.93 -0.17 21.71
N LEU A 29 -1.91 -0.55 20.44
CA LEU A 29 -0.70 -0.88 19.68
C LEU A 29 -0.30 0.32 18.83
N ASP A 30 0.96 0.33 18.41
CA ASP A 30 1.42 1.33 17.45
C ASP A 30 1.14 0.89 16.01
N GLU A 31 0.88 1.87 15.13
CA GLU A 31 0.68 1.65 13.69
C GLU A 31 1.95 1.11 13.03
N ASN A 32 1.79 0.35 11.95
CA ASN A 32 2.88 -0.22 11.16
C ASN A 32 3.84 -1.11 11.96
N THR A 33 3.35 -1.81 12.99
CA THR A 33 4.12 -2.73 13.82
C THR A 33 3.70 -4.18 13.63
N LEU A 34 4.61 -5.12 13.88
CA LEU A 34 4.29 -6.56 13.79
C LEU A 34 3.12 -6.96 14.71
N PRO A 35 3.07 -6.53 15.99
CA PRO A 35 1.92 -6.81 16.84
C PRO A 35 0.61 -6.22 16.28
N GLY A 36 0.65 -5.00 15.72
CA GLY A 36 -0.52 -4.36 15.10
C GLY A 36 -1.02 -5.12 13.87
N PHE A 37 -0.11 -5.66 13.06
CA PHE A 37 -0.45 -6.51 11.91
C PHE A 37 -1.01 -7.86 12.34
N GLN A 38 -0.40 -8.52 13.33
CA GLN A 38 -0.92 -9.78 13.84
C GLN A 38 -2.33 -9.60 14.42
N ALA A 39 -2.53 -8.58 15.25
CA ALA A 39 -3.85 -8.27 15.80
C ALA A 39 -4.90 -8.04 14.70
N ALA A 40 -4.54 -7.39 13.60
CA ALA A 40 -5.43 -7.21 12.46
C ALA A 40 -5.84 -8.54 11.82
N LEU A 41 -4.89 -9.45 11.62
CA LEU A 41 -5.16 -10.79 11.07
C LEU A 41 -6.06 -11.60 12.00
N ASP A 42 -5.81 -11.54 13.31
CA ASP A 42 -6.61 -12.22 14.34
C ASP A 42 -8.06 -11.69 14.38
N HIS A 43 -8.28 -10.45 13.90
CA HIS A 43 -9.59 -9.80 13.74
C HIS A 43 -10.12 -9.84 12.30
N ALA A 44 -9.74 -10.89 11.55
CA ALA A 44 -10.25 -11.21 10.22
C ALA A 44 -9.88 -10.21 9.10
N ALA A 45 -8.87 -9.36 9.28
CA ALA A 45 -8.33 -8.60 8.15
C ALA A 45 -7.83 -9.57 7.07
N THR A 46 -8.20 -9.35 5.83
CA THR A 46 -7.76 -10.17 4.69
C THR A 46 -6.45 -9.67 4.09
N HIS A 47 -6.17 -8.38 4.29
CA HIS A 47 -4.99 -7.70 3.80
C HIS A 47 -4.47 -6.72 4.86
N LEU A 48 -3.16 -6.59 4.93
CA LEU A 48 -2.47 -5.57 5.71
C LEU A 48 -2.09 -4.43 4.77
N GLU A 49 -2.40 -3.21 5.14
CA GLU A 49 -1.94 -2.03 4.42
C GLU A 49 -0.82 -1.38 5.23
N SER A 50 0.20 -0.93 4.54
CA SER A 50 1.37 -0.29 5.14
C SER A 50 2.11 0.57 4.13
N ASP A 51 2.99 1.41 4.64
CA ASP A 51 3.79 2.36 3.89
C ASP A 51 5.26 2.01 3.99
N THR A 52 6.04 2.23 2.93
CA THR A 52 7.48 2.00 2.96
C THR A 52 8.28 3.30 2.86
N GLN A 53 9.26 3.43 3.76
CA GLN A 53 10.30 4.45 3.74
C GLN A 53 11.67 3.77 3.68
N ALA A 54 12.72 4.53 3.37
CA ALA A 54 14.10 4.04 3.39
C ALA A 54 14.90 4.71 4.49
N THR A 55 15.70 3.93 5.21
CA THR A 55 16.72 4.42 6.15
C THR A 55 17.93 5.05 5.43
N ALA A 56 18.85 5.68 6.17
CA ALA A 56 20.07 6.25 5.61
C ALA A 56 20.98 5.21 4.91
N ASP A 57 20.96 3.98 5.43
CA ASP A 57 21.68 2.82 4.92
C ASP A 57 20.84 1.92 4.00
N ASP A 58 19.83 2.52 3.34
CA ASP A 58 19.00 1.92 2.27
C ASP A 58 18.27 0.63 2.68
N VAL A 59 17.70 0.59 3.89
CA VAL A 59 16.81 -0.50 4.32
C VAL A 59 15.35 -0.03 4.28
N ALA A 60 14.46 -0.85 3.70
CA ALA A 60 13.02 -0.57 3.71
C ALA A 60 12.42 -0.83 5.09
N VAL A 61 11.83 0.20 5.69
CA VAL A 61 11.09 0.13 6.95
C VAL A 61 9.61 0.44 6.72
N LEU A 62 8.73 -0.15 7.55
CA LEU A 62 7.31 0.11 7.49
C LEU A 62 6.97 1.33 8.33
N PHE A 63 6.77 2.45 7.65
CA PHE A 63 6.56 3.73 8.30
C PHE A 63 5.86 4.72 7.35
N HIS A 64 4.85 5.46 7.88
CA HIS A 64 4.05 6.35 7.03
C HIS A 64 4.69 7.72 6.79
N ASP A 65 5.05 8.40 7.87
CA ASP A 65 5.48 9.80 7.82
C ASP A 65 6.95 9.91 7.33
N GLU A 66 7.36 11.08 6.87
CA GLU A 66 8.76 11.32 6.56
C GLU A 66 9.62 11.46 7.82
N ASP A 67 9.00 11.88 8.95
CA ASP A 67 9.65 12.10 10.24
C ASP A 67 8.97 11.32 11.39
N LEU A 68 9.66 11.25 12.52
CA LEU A 68 9.27 10.46 13.69
C LEU A 68 8.45 11.24 14.71
N ARG A 69 8.13 12.52 14.48
CA ARG A 69 7.51 13.41 15.46
C ARG A 69 6.15 12.91 15.95
N ARG A 70 5.27 12.51 15.02
CA ARG A 70 3.90 12.13 15.36
C ARG A 70 3.83 10.86 16.20
N VAL A 71 4.63 9.85 15.89
CA VAL A 71 4.50 8.50 16.48
C VAL A 71 5.59 8.15 17.49
N ALA A 72 6.71 8.88 17.52
CA ALA A 72 7.79 8.68 18.48
C ALA A 72 8.19 9.94 19.26
N GLY A 73 7.69 11.12 18.87
CA GLY A 73 8.05 12.39 19.51
C GLY A 73 9.48 12.87 19.22
N ILE A 74 10.16 12.30 18.20
CA ILE A 74 11.55 12.57 17.85
C ILE A 74 11.57 13.47 16.62
N ASP A 75 12.36 14.55 16.68
CA ASP A 75 12.58 15.46 15.55
C ASP A 75 13.72 14.95 14.67
N ALA A 76 13.46 13.90 13.91
CA ALA A 76 14.40 13.34 12.94
C ALA A 76 13.59 12.72 11.78
N ARG A 77 14.18 12.69 10.60
CA ARG A 77 13.61 12.02 9.43
C ARG A 77 14.10 10.58 9.34
N VAL A 78 13.22 9.69 8.90
CA VAL A 78 13.56 8.27 8.68
C VAL A 78 14.80 8.13 7.78
N ARG A 79 14.88 8.93 6.73
CA ARG A 79 16.01 8.90 5.76
C ARG A 79 17.35 9.38 6.32
N GLU A 80 17.36 10.05 7.46
CA GLU A 80 18.57 10.57 8.11
C GLU A 80 19.17 9.56 9.12
N LEU A 81 18.43 8.50 9.45
CA LEU A 81 18.79 7.51 10.44
C LEU A 81 19.17 6.16 9.80
N SER A 82 20.20 5.53 10.32
CA SER A 82 20.54 4.13 10.00
C SER A 82 19.49 3.16 10.56
N LEU A 83 19.47 1.94 10.05
CA LEU A 83 18.60 0.90 10.61
C LEU A 83 18.86 0.67 12.10
N ALA A 84 20.13 0.70 12.53
CA ALA A 84 20.49 0.52 13.93
C ALA A 84 19.86 1.61 14.83
N GLU A 85 19.86 2.87 14.39
CA GLU A 85 19.22 3.97 15.09
C GLU A 85 17.69 3.83 15.09
N ILE A 86 17.08 3.47 13.95
CA ILE A 86 15.64 3.19 13.86
C ILE A 86 15.23 2.07 14.83
N LYS A 87 16.00 0.99 14.94
CA LYS A 87 15.73 -0.12 15.86
C LYS A 87 15.85 0.22 17.34
N ALA A 88 16.61 1.24 17.68
CA ALA A 88 16.72 1.76 19.04
C ALA A 88 15.50 2.60 19.47
N ILE A 89 14.69 3.08 18.51
CA ILE A 89 13.52 3.91 18.77
C ILE A 89 12.37 3.06 19.27
N ARG A 90 11.62 3.62 20.25
CA ARG A 90 10.34 3.08 20.68
C ARG A 90 9.22 4.07 20.30
N LEU A 91 8.16 3.54 19.73
CA LEU A 91 6.95 4.27 19.44
C LEU A 91 6.18 4.58 20.72
N LYS A 92 5.13 5.40 20.64
CA LYS A 92 4.39 5.91 21.82
C LYS A 92 3.85 4.82 22.75
N ASN A 93 3.46 3.67 22.21
CA ASN A 93 2.96 2.54 22.98
C ASN A 93 4.02 1.44 23.16
N GLY A 94 5.31 1.76 22.95
CA GLY A 94 6.45 0.85 23.12
C GLY A 94 6.75 -0.03 21.92
N GLY A 95 6.02 0.12 20.81
CA GLY A 95 6.23 -0.63 19.58
C GLY A 95 7.58 -0.33 18.91
N GLU A 96 8.03 -1.25 18.08
CA GLU A 96 9.24 -1.13 17.26
C GLU A 96 8.86 -0.90 15.79
N ILE A 97 9.68 -0.14 15.08
CA ILE A 97 9.54 0.03 13.63
C ILE A 97 10.14 -1.21 12.94
N PRO A 98 9.35 -2.05 12.27
CA PRO A 98 9.86 -3.22 11.58
C PRO A 98 10.44 -2.83 10.22
N THR A 99 11.42 -3.61 9.75
CA THR A 99 11.76 -3.62 8.33
C THR A 99 10.68 -4.35 7.54
N LEU A 100 10.56 -4.05 6.25
CA LEU A 100 9.69 -4.82 5.36
C LEU A 100 10.08 -6.30 5.31
N SER A 101 11.39 -6.60 5.30
CA SER A 101 11.88 -7.98 5.32
C SER A 101 11.49 -8.75 6.59
N GLU A 102 11.50 -8.09 7.76
CA GLU A 102 10.99 -8.70 9.00
C GLU A 102 9.50 -9.01 8.91
N ALA A 103 8.69 -8.05 8.43
CA ALA A 103 7.25 -8.23 8.31
C ALA A 103 6.88 -9.36 7.33
N LEU A 104 7.53 -9.38 6.16
CA LEU A 104 7.30 -10.41 5.16
C LEU A 104 7.69 -11.82 5.65
N ARG A 105 8.73 -11.93 6.49
CA ARG A 105 9.14 -13.21 7.09
C ARG A 105 8.28 -13.63 8.27
N ALA A 106 7.93 -12.68 9.14
CA ALA A 106 7.13 -12.96 10.33
C ALA A 106 5.69 -13.35 9.97
N LEU A 107 5.15 -12.82 8.87
CA LEU A 107 3.76 -13.02 8.43
C LEU A 107 3.72 -13.60 7.00
N PRO A 108 4.19 -14.86 6.80
CA PRO A 108 4.39 -15.41 5.46
C PRO A 108 3.09 -15.66 4.69
N GLN A 109 1.96 -15.76 5.36
CA GLN A 109 0.64 -15.94 4.75
C GLN A 109 -0.11 -14.62 4.53
N ALA A 110 0.37 -13.50 5.11
CA ALA A 110 -0.30 -12.23 5.00
C ALA A 110 -0.15 -11.63 3.59
N LYS A 111 -1.21 -11.01 3.12
CA LYS A 111 -1.22 -10.20 1.90
C LYS A 111 -0.97 -8.74 2.28
N PHE A 112 0.03 -8.13 1.68
CA PHE A 112 0.42 -6.76 1.96
C PHE A 112 0.08 -5.81 0.81
N ASN A 113 -0.56 -4.69 1.14
CA ASN A 113 -0.67 -3.53 0.29
C ASN A 113 0.40 -2.52 0.72
N LEU A 114 1.42 -2.30 -0.12
CA LEU A 114 2.57 -1.47 0.21
C LEU A 114 2.56 -0.18 -0.61
N ASP A 115 2.42 0.97 0.07
CA ASP A 115 2.55 2.28 -0.55
C ASP A 115 4.00 2.79 -0.46
N ILE A 116 4.69 2.87 -1.60
CA ILE A 116 6.05 3.38 -1.67
C ILE A 116 6.01 4.91 -1.63
N LYS A 117 6.43 5.51 -0.50
CA LYS A 117 6.30 6.95 -0.24
C LYS A 117 7.28 7.81 -1.01
N THR A 118 8.51 7.34 -1.13
CA THR A 118 9.62 8.16 -1.65
C THR A 118 10.43 7.41 -2.70
N LYS A 119 11.14 8.15 -3.55
CA LYS A 119 12.01 7.54 -4.55
C LYS A 119 13.14 6.68 -3.94
N PRO A 120 13.82 7.09 -2.84
CA PRO A 120 14.80 6.24 -2.17
C PRO A 120 14.26 4.91 -1.66
N ALA A 121 12.96 4.84 -1.30
CA ALA A 121 12.36 3.60 -0.82
C ALA A 121 12.10 2.55 -1.91
N ILE A 122 12.27 2.89 -3.20
CA ILE A 122 11.99 1.95 -4.30
C ILE A 122 12.89 0.73 -4.20
N SER A 123 14.21 0.93 -4.29
CA SER A 123 15.18 -0.18 -4.36
C SER A 123 15.09 -1.11 -3.15
N PRO A 124 15.16 -0.62 -1.89
CA PRO A 124 15.09 -1.51 -0.73
C PRO A 124 13.73 -2.20 -0.56
N THR A 125 12.62 -1.58 -1.02
CA THR A 125 11.31 -2.24 -1.01
C THR A 125 11.28 -3.40 -2.00
N ILE A 126 11.76 -3.20 -3.23
CA ILE A 126 11.83 -4.24 -4.24
C ILE A 126 12.74 -5.38 -3.80
N GLU A 127 13.92 -5.06 -3.28
CA GLU A 127 14.85 -6.06 -2.77
C GLU A 127 14.23 -6.94 -1.67
N ALA A 128 13.50 -6.34 -0.73
CA ALA A 128 12.80 -7.09 0.32
C ALA A 128 11.71 -8.02 -0.25
N ILE A 129 10.95 -7.58 -1.28
CA ILE A 129 9.95 -8.38 -1.96
C ILE A 129 10.59 -9.56 -2.69
N GLU A 130 11.69 -9.32 -3.43
CA GLU A 130 12.43 -10.33 -4.17
C GLU A 130 13.02 -11.39 -3.25
N GLN A 131 13.71 -10.97 -2.18
CA GLN A 131 14.33 -11.87 -1.20
C GLN A 131 13.31 -12.73 -0.45
N ALA A 132 12.13 -12.18 -0.17
CA ALA A 132 11.03 -12.89 0.49
C ALA A 132 10.17 -13.71 -0.49
N HIS A 133 10.45 -13.68 -1.79
CA HIS A 133 9.61 -14.26 -2.85
C HIS A 133 8.13 -13.88 -2.72
N ALA A 134 7.85 -12.62 -2.33
CA ALA A 134 6.54 -12.19 -1.90
C ALA A 134 5.62 -11.67 -3.01
N HIS A 135 5.98 -11.85 -4.30
CA HIS A 135 5.27 -11.30 -5.45
C HIS A 135 3.77 -11.63 -5.50
N GLU A 136 3.40 -12.84 -5.08
CA GLU A 136 2.02 -13.33 -5.15
C GLU A 136 1.13 -12.77 -4.04
N ARG A 137 1.72 -12.22 -2.99
CA ARG A 137 1.02 -11.73 -1.80
C ARG A 137 1.24 -10.26 -1.50
N VAL A 138 1.91 -9.53 -2.41
CA VAL A 138 2.12 -8.08 -2.29
C VAL A 138 1.45 -7.35 -3.45
N LEU A 139 0.80 -6.25 -3.13
CA LEU A 139 0.40 -5.23 -4.08
C LEU A 139 1.26 -3.99 -3.85
N VAL A 140 1.91 -3.52 -4.93
CA VAL A 140 2.70 -2.28 -4.89
C VAL A 140 1.85 -1.10 -5.33
N SER A 141 1.82 -0.07 -4.50
CA SER A 141 1.17 1.20 -4.77
C SER A 141 2.13 2.38 -4.59
N SER A 142 1.77 3.51 -5.17
CA SER A 142 2.30 4.84 -4.84
C SER A 142 1.34 5.91 -5.35
N PHE A 143 1.19 6.98 -4.58
CA PHE A 143 0.50 8.18 -5.05
C PHE A 143 1.21 8.80 -6.26
N SER A 144 2.53 8.62 -6.36
CA SER A 144 3.38 9.08 -7.47
C SER A 144 3.47 8.03 -8.57
N ASN A 145 2.94 8.35 -9.77
CA ASN A 145 3.03 7.43 -10.91
C ASN A 145 4.49 7.13 -11.36
N PRO A 146 5.43 8.09 -11.34
CA PRO A 146 6.85 7.80 -11.58
C PRO A 146 7.43 6.79 -10.59
N ILE A 147 7.16 6.91 -9.26
CA ILE A 147 7.62 5.96 -8.25
C ILE A 147 7.03 4.58 -8.53
N ARG A 148 5.70 4.50 -8.70
CA ARG A 148 5.02 3.24 -9.03
C ARG A 148 5.63 2.55 -10.27
N LYS A 149 5.78 3.28 -11.37
CA LYS A 149 6.33 2.72 -12.60
C LYS A 149 7.77 2.27 -12.45
N SER A 150 8.60 3.04 -11.73
CA SER A 150 9.99 2.66 -11.46
C SER A 150 10.06 1.39 -10.60
N ALA A 151 9.22 1.29 -9.56
CA ALA A 151 9.15 0.08 -8.74
C ALA A 151 8.76 -1.15 -9.56
N LEU A 152 7.70 -1.05 -10.38
CA LEU A 152 7.24 -2.15 -11.22
C LEU A 152 8.29 -2.58 -12.26
N ALA A 153 9.05 -1.64 -12.81
CA ALA A 153 10.11 -1.92 -13.78
C ALA A 153 11.35 -2.59 -13.15
N SER A 154 11.51 -2.50 -11.83
CA SER A 154 12.63 -3.08 -11.09
C SER A 154 12.35 -4.50 -10.55
N LEU A 155 11.11 -4.99 -10.69
CA LEU A 155 10.73 -6.34 -10.27
C LEU A 155 11.11 -7.39 -11.32
N SER A 156 11.53 -8.56 -10.87
CA SER A 156 11.90 -9.70 -11.73
C SER A 156 10.69 -10.34 -12.43
N ARG A 157 9.49 -10.17 -11.86
CA ARG A 157 8.23 -10.70 -12.40
C ARG A 157 7.05 -9.79 -12.05
N PRO A 158 5.92 -9.91 -12.78
CA PRO A 158 4.73 -9.11 -12.54
C PRO A 158 4.21 -9.24 -11.10
N ILE A 159 3.68 -8.12 -10.56
CA ILE A 159 3.07 -8.04 -9.25
C ILE A 159 1.74 -7.27 -9.34
N ALA A 160 0.83 -7.47 -8.40
CA ALA A 160 -0.37 -6.66 -8.30
C ALA A 160 -0.02 -5.19 -8.05
N THR A 161 -0.74 -4.26 -8.68
CA THR A 161 -0.52 -2.81 -8.48
C THR A 161 -1.81 -2.02 -8.53
N SER A 162 -1.86 -0.91 -7.81
CA SER A 162 -2.98 0.04 -7.85
C SER A 162 -2.65 1.30 -8.65
N GLY A 163 -3.70 2.01 -9.04
CA GLY A 163 -3.57 3.29 -9.75
C GLY A 163 -3.01 4.39 -8.86
N SER A 164 -2.06 5.16 -9.39
CA SER A 164 -1.58 6.39 -8.77
C SER A 164 -2.65 7.49 -8.78
N LEU A 165 -2.42 8.59 -8.06
CA LEU A 165 -3.34 9.73 -8.04
C LEU A 165 -3.71 10.23 -9.43
N THR A 166 -2.73 10.39 -10.31
CA THR A 166 -2.95 10.87 -11.69
C THR A 166 -3.71 9.85 -12.53
N THR A 167 -3.49 8.56 -12.31
CA THR A 167 -4.23 7.48 -12.99
C THR A 167 -5.70 7.47 -12.59
N VAL A 168 -5.97 7.55 -11.28
CA VAL A 168 -7.34 7.62 -10.75
C VAL A 168 -8.08 8.85 -11.25
N LEU A 169 -7.43 10.02 -11.22
CA LEU A 169 -8.02 11.26 -11.71
C LEU A 169 -8.30 11.19 -13.21
N GLY A 170 -7.35 10.69 -14.00
CA GLY A 170 -7.53 10.49 -15.44
C GLY A 170 -8.68 9.53 -15.75
N ALA A 171 -8.79 8.42 -15.02
CA ALA A 171 -9.90 7.46 -15.15
C ALA A 171 -11.25 8.11 -14.80
N TRP A 172 -11.30 8.93 -13.73
CA TRP A 172 -12.50 9.63 -13.33
C TRP A 172 -12.92 10.68 -14.39
N ILE A 173 -11.98 11.47 -14.91
CA ILE A 173 -12.22 12.45 -16.00
C ILE A 173 -12.74 11.71 -17.25
N SER A 174 -12.07 10.64 -17.68
CA SER A 174 -12.52 9.80 -18.78
C SER A 174 -13.95 9.31 -18.58
N HIS A 175 -14.24 8.79 -17.38
CA HIS A 175 -15.57 8.32 -17.05
C HIS A 175 -16.63 9.44 -17.08
N ARG A 176 -16.32 10.57 -16.44
CA ARG A 176 -17.33 11.62 -16.15
C ARG A 176 -17.53 12.61 -17.29
N LEU A 177 -16.45 12.99 -17.96
CA LEU A 177 -16.45 14.06 -18.96
C LEU A 177 -16.32 13.53 -20.40
N LEU A 178 -15.66 12.37 -20.58
CA LEU A 178 -15.39 11.81 -21.90
C LEU A 178 -16.21 10.52 -22.18
N PHE A 179 -17.26 10.28 -21.39
CA PHE A 179 -18.15 9.11 -21.53
C PHE A 179 -17.40 7.76 -21.54
N GLY A 180 -16.15 7.74 -21.07
CA GLY A 180 -15.27 6.57 -21.00
C GLY A 180 -14.27 6.45 -22.14
N ALA A 181 -14.18 7.44 -23.02
CA ALA A 181 -13.14 7.44 -24.05
C ALA A 181 -11.73 7.40 -23.39
N GLY A 182 -10.88 6.47 -23.84
CA GLY A 182 -9.53 6.29 -23.32
C GLY A 182 -9.43 5.57 -21.96
N PHE A 183 -10.55 5.20 -21.31
CA PHE A 183 -10.53 4.57 -19.99
C PHE A 183 -9.68 3.28 -19.98
N SER A 184 -9.86 2.40 -20.97
CA SER A 184 -9.09 1.15 -21.10
C SER A 184 -7.58 1.39 -21.19
N SER A 185 -7.15 2.43 -21.87
CA SER A 185 -5.73 2.78 -21.98
C SER A 185 -5.17 3.29 -20.65
N ILE A 186 -5.98 4.04 -19.88
CA ILE A 186 -5.57 4.58 -18.57
C ILE A 186 -5.39 3.46 -17.55
N VAL A 187 -6.26 2.42 -17.57
CA VAL A 187 -6.25 1.34 -16.57
C VAL A 187 -5.50 0.10 -17.02
N ARG A 188 -4.85 0.12 -18.19
CA ARG A 188 -4.18 -1.04 -18.79
C ARG A 188 -3.23 -1.78 -17.84
N ASP A 189 -2.51 -1.01 -17.00
CA ASP A 189 -1.48 -1.51 -16.08
C ASP A 189 -1.91 -1.34 -14.61
N VAL A 190 -3.23 -1.42 -14.34
CA VAL A 190 -3.77 -1.15 -13.02
C VAL A 190 -4.78 -2.24 -12.64
N HIS A 191 -4.52 -2.91 -11.53
CA HIS A 191 -5.36 -4.03 -11.06
C HIS A 191 -6.38 -3.59 -10.00
N ALA A 192 -6.12 -2.47 -9.31
CA ALA A 192 -7.03 -1.89 -8.32
C ALA A 192 -6.99 -0.35 -8.33
N PHE A 193 -8.10 0.27 -8.00
CA PHE A 193 -8.16 1.64 -7.52
C PHE A 193 -8.30 1.63 -5.99
N GLN A 194 -7.44 2.37 -5.32
CA GLN A 194 -7.49 2.61 -3.88
C GLN A 194 -7.82 4.07 -3.66
N ILE A 195 -9.06 4.36 -3.33
CA ILE A 195 -9.62 5.71 -3.43
C ILE A 195 -10.49 6.05 -2.23
N PRO A 196 -10.54 7.33 -1.82
CA PRO A 196 -11.53 7.76 -0.84
C PRO A 196 -12.94 7.70 -1.42
N VAL A 197 -13.94 7.54 -0.57
CA VAL A 197 -15.35 7.66 -0.99
C VAL A 197 -15.59 9.01 -1.65
N ARG A 198 -15.03 10.09 -1.05
CA ARG A 198 -15.09 11.47 -1.56
C ARG A 198 -13.77 12.20 -1.37
N ARG A 199 -13.49 13.13 -2.29
CA ARG A 199 -12.39 14.10 -2.17
C ARG A 199 -12.85 15.46 -2.69
N GLY A 200 -13.12 16.38 -1.78
CA GLY A 200 -13.76 17.64 -2.12
C GLY A 200 -15.12 17.41 -2.82
N PRO A 201 -15.40 18.03 -3.97
CA PRO A 201 -16.67 17.85 -4.68
C PRO A 201 -16.78 16.49 -5.42
N ILE A 202 -15.69 15.75 -5.54
CA ILE A 202 -15.64 14.50 -6.30
C ILE A 202 -16.13 13.33 -5.42
N ASN A 203 -17.19 12.65 -5.87
CA ASN A 203 -17.65 11.37 -5.31
C ASN A 203 -17.18 10.24 -6.22
N PHE A 204 -16.25 9.41 -5.73
CA PHE A 204 -15.76 8.23 -6.44
C PHE A 204 -16.63 7.00 -6.21
N ALA A 205 -17.41 6.95 -5.13
CA ALA A 205 -18.29 5.82 -4.80
C ALA A 205 -19.61 5.85 -5.59
N THR A 206 -19.52 6.12 -6.89
CA THR A 206 -20.70 6.05 -7.76
C THR A 206 -20.78 4.68 -8.42
N LYS A 207 -22.00 4.09 -8.45
CA LYS A 207 -22.23 2.78 -9.09
C LYS A 207 -21.68 2.75 -10.52
N SER A 208 -21.86 3.85 -11.27
CA SER A 208 -21.41 3.93 -12.67
C SER A 208 -19.90 3.88 -12.81
N PHE A 209 -19.13 4.58 -11.94
CA PHE A 209 -17.67 4.55 -11.96
C PHE A 209 -17.14 3.17 -11.54
N ILE A 210 -17.68 2.61 -10.45
CA ILE A 210 -17.32 1.28 -9.96
C ILE A 210 -17.58 0.22 -11.03
N THR A 211 -18.78 0.22 -11.63
CA THR A 211 -19.12 -0.73 -12.69
C THR A 211 -18.17 -0.58 -13.90
N ARG A 212 -17.77 0.64 -14.25
CA ARG A 212 -16.81 0.85 -15.34
C ARG A 212 -15.44 0.28 -15.00
N ALA A 213 -14.91 0.54 -13.81
CA ALA A 213 -13.63 -0.03 -13.37
C ALA A 213 -13.69 -1.57 -13.41
N GLN A 214 -14.73 -2.17 -12.86
CA GLN A 214 -14.94 -3.62 -12.85
C GLN A 214 -15.06 -4.24 -14.25
N LYS A 215 -15.71 -3.57 -15.22
CA LYS A 215 -15.72 -3.99 -16.63
C LYS A 215 -14.33 -4.07 -17.25
N HIS A 216 -13.40 -3.26 -16.76
CA HIS A 216 -11.99 -3.29 -17.14
C HIS A 216 -11.13 -4.12 -16.17
N GLN A 217 -11.76 -4.94 -15.33
CA GLN A 217 -11.12 -5.86 -14.39
C GLN A 217 -10.21 -5.16 -13.38
N THR A 218 -10.53 -3.91 -13.08
CA THR A 218 -9.88 -3.11 -12.05
C THR A 218 -10.78 -3.13 -10.81
N GLU A 219 -10.28 -3.67 -9.68
CA GLU A 219 -11.00 -3.64 -8.41
C GLU A 219 -11.07 -2.23 -7.83
N VAL A 220 -12.04 -1.98 -6.95
CA VAL A 220 -12.18 -0.69 -6.28
C VAL A 220 -12.17 -0.94 -4.77
N HIS A 221 -11.18 -0.38 -4.11
CA HIS A 221 -10.99 -0.42 -2.66
C HIS A 221 -11.17 0.99 -2.10
N PHE A 222 -12.05 1.13 -1.12
CA PHE A 222 -12.28 2.42 -0.46
C PHE A 222 -11.48 2.53 0.83
N TRP A 223 -10.92 3.72 1.07
CA TRP A 223 -10.19 4.07 2.28
C TRP A 223 -10.53 5.52 2.71
N THR A 224 -10.49 5.92 3.96
CA THR A 224 -10.49 5.08 5.14
C THR A 224 -11.93 4.96 5.60
N ILE A 225 -12.41 3.75 5.89
CA ILE A 225 -13.78 3.53 6.40
C ILE A 225 -13.62 3.29 7.90
N ASN A 226 -14.13 4.22 8.71
CA ASN A 226 -14.00 4.20 10.17
C ASN A 226 -15.35 3.94 10.90
N GLU A 227 -16.44 3.69 10.15
CA GLU A 227 -17.78 3.46 10.66
C GLU A 227 -18.39 2.17 10.08
#